data_95869a126204e56cf3d6dc9286bff3b0
#
_entry.id   95869a126204e56cf3d6dc9286bff3b0
#
_cell.length_a   1.000
_cell.length_b   1.000
_cell.length_c   1.000
_cell.angle_alpha   90.00
_cell.angle_beta   90.00
_cell.angle_gamma   90.00
#
_symmetry.space_group_name_H-M   'P 1'
#
loop_
_entity.id
_entity.type
_entity.pdbx_description
1 polymer ?
#
loop_
_entity_poly.entity_id
_entity_poly.type
_entity_poly.pdbx_seq_one_letter_code
_entity_poly.pdbx_strand_id
1 'polypeptide(L)'
;MRKLAFLLLFAAALSAACRAGAASLQAAIDAASASGGGVVRLPEGRFLSDGIRLRDNVTLEIPEGSILVASTNLAAYAEQTESYLAPEGRKNCKAFICAENATNVAVVGKGVVVGNGCFFTVRCSVGGRPRLLRFIDCRDVRVEGVTLLAPASWTCHFMRCDGVAVRGVKIEAHSNYNSDGIDIDAKNVIVEDCDIDVEDDAICFKSDTADFTVENCEVRNCRLSSNSNFIKIGTASVGVFRNIDVHDCEVSCKTPSGLTDWRYYADGIPGVRSARTGLAGIALEMVDGGVMENVSVRNIVIGEGVQTPVFIRLGRRHEPSVEGRPSAMRNILVENVRATAPAASLIACSITGVPGLRPQNVVLRNVELSFPGEGKPPFPGGREVSALFGDVPEASREYPENRMFATILPAWGFYVRHVDGLAFENVRLHLANPDRRGDAVAADDVSGLTVRDCNFTPHIR
;
A
#
# COMPACT_ATOMS: atom_id res chain seq x y z
N MET A 1 16.59 4.91 -23.15
CA MET A 1 17.47 3.94 -23.84
C MET A 1 18.67 3.47 -23.01
N ARG A 2 19.35 4.28 -22.20
CA ARG A 2 20.50 3.79 -21.39
C ARG A 2 20.11 2.93 -20.16
N LYS A 3 18.93 3.09 -19.57
CA LYS A 3 18.46 2.24 -18.44
C LYS A 3 17.94 0.88 -18.89
N LEU A 4 17.40 0.76 -20.09
CA LEU A 4 16.97 -0.53 -20.67
C LEU A 4 18.18 -1.40 -21.07
N ALA A 5 19.29 -0.78 -21.46
CA ALA A 5 20.53 -1.51 -21.78
C ALA A 5 21.19 -2.13 -20.53
N PHE A 6 21.00 -1.55 -19.35
CA PHE A 6 21.52 -2.11 -18.10
C PHE A 6 20.74 -3.36 -17.66
N LEU A 7 19.43 -3.41 -17.89
CA LEU A 7 18.59 -4.59 -17.60
C LEU A 7 18.86 -5.76 -18.61
N LEU A 8 19.12 -5.47 -19.87
CA LEU A 8 19.35 -6.50 -20.91
C LEU A 8 20.74 -7.12 -20.83
N LEU A 9 21.76 -6.42 -20.36
CA LEU A 9 23.10 -6.97 -20.12
C LEU A 9 23.17 -7.93 -18.92
N PHE A 10 22.17 -7.87 -18.02
CA PHE A 10 22.05 -8.80 -16.89
C PHE A 10 21.47 -10.17 -17.25
N ALA A 11 20.76 -10.29 -18.37
CA ALA A 11 20.10 -11.54 -18.77
C ALA A 11 21.01 -12.57 -19.44
N ALA A 12 22.16 -12.16 -20.00
CA ALA A 12 22.98 -13.01 -20.85
C ALA A 12 24.12 -13.78 -20.14
N ALA A 13 24.36 -13.56 -18.85
CA ALA A 13 25.48 -14.18 -18.11
C ALA A 13 25.08 -15.27 -17.10
N LEU A 14 23.90 -15.90 -17.27
CA LEU A 14 23.50 -17.05 -16.44
C LEU A 14 24.13 -18.36 -16.94
N SER A 15 25.42 -18.56 -16.71
CA SER A 15 26.05 -19.84 -16.96
C SER A 15 25.91 -20.82 -15.79
N ALA A 16 26.01 -22.09 -16.10
CA ALA A 16 25.72 -23.27 -15.26
C ALA A 16 26.41 -23.37 -13.88
N ALA A 17 27.31 -22.48 -13.54
CA ALA A 17 28.07 -22.52 -12.29
C ALA A 17 27.29 -22.13 -11.01
N CYS A 18 26.10 -21.51 -11.16
CA CYS A 18 25.31 -21.03 -10.01
C CYS A 18 24.31 -22.03 -9.42
N ARG A 19 24.08 -23.19 -10.04
CA ARG A 19 23.07 -24.17 -9.56
C ARG A 19 23.48 -24.98 -8.32
N ALA A 20 24.76 -25.06 -8.02
CA ALA A 20 25.25 -25.80 -6.86
C ALA A 20 24.97 -25.15 -5.51
N GLY A 21 24.61 -23.86 -5.51
CA GLY A 21 24.38 -23.10 -4.26
C GLY A 21 22.99 -23.26 -3.63
N ALA A 22 21.93 -23.50 -4.41
CA ALA A 22 20.55 -23.46 -3.93
C ALA A 22 20.16 -24.63 -3.01
N ALA A 23 20.52 -25.84 -3.39
CA ALA A 23 20.29 -27.02 -2.55
C ALA A 23 21.11 -26.96 -1.24
N SER A 24 22.26 -26.28 -1.27
CA SER A 24 23.10 -26.08 -0.10
C SER A 24 22.53 -25.06 0.89
N LEU A 25 21.84 -24.01 0.42
CA LEU A 25 21.27 -22.97 1.29
C LEU A 25 20.08 -23.52 2.09
N GLN A 26 19.13 -24.21 1.46
CA GLN A 26 18.02 -24.83 2.17
C GLN A 26 18.51 -25.89 3.16
N ALA A 27 19.48 -26.71 2.79
CA ALA A 27 20.05 -27.71 3.68
C ALA A 27 20.76 -27.06 4.90
N ALA A 28 21.42 -25.92 4.72
CA ALA A 28 22.02 -25.16 5.82
C ALA A 28 20.97 -24.59 6.77
N ILE A 29 19.86 -24.08 6.24
CA ILE A 29 18.72 -23.60 7.03
C ILE A 29 18.10 -24.75 7.84
N ASP A 30 17.84 -25.89 7.19
CA ASP A 30 17.25 -27.05 7.85
C ASP A 30 18.18 -27.63 8.93
N ALA A 31 19.49 -27.67 8.69
CA ALA A 31 20.49 -28.10 9.67
C ALA A 31 20.61 -27.14 10.86
N ALA A 32 20.59 -25.84 10.60
CA ALA A 32 20.62 -24.84 11.67
C ALA A 32 19.39 -24.98 12.59
N SER A 33 18.20 -25.10 12.03
CA SER A 33 16.97 -25.29 12.80
C SER A 33 16.98 -26.59 13.60
N ALA A 34 17.43 -27.71 12.97
CA ALA A 34 17.55 -29.00 13.66
C ALA A 34 18.55 -28.97 14.84
N SER A 35 19.48 -28.03 14.81
CA SER A 35 20.46 -27.80 15.89
C SER A 35 19.97 -26.80 16.95
N GLY A 36 18.70 -26.39 16.88
CA GLY A 36 18.09 -25.44 17.82
C GLY A 36 18.07 -24.00 17.33
N GLY A 37 18.57 -23.74 16.13
CA GLY A 37 18.60 -22.41 15.51
C GLY A 37 20.02 -21.93 15.18
N GLY A 38 20.11 -20.77 14.58
CA GLY A 38 21.39 -20.15 14.25
C GLY A 38 21.33 -19.20 13.07
N VAL A 39 22.50 -18.67 12.71
CA VAL A 39 22.66 -17.75 11.58
C VAL A 39 23.20 -18.52 10.38
N VAL A 40 22.47 -18.49 9.29
CA VAL A 40 22.90 -18.96 7.99
C VAL A 40 23.31 -17.75 7.19
N ARG A 41 24.63 -17.58 7.02
CA ARG A 41 25.22 -16.43 6.34
C ARG A 41 25.60 -16.77 4.92
N LEU A 42 25.14 -15.96 3.95
CA LEU A 42 25.61 -16.05 2.57
C LEU A 42 27.03 -15.50 2.47
N PRO A 43 27.91 -16.14 1.68
CA PRO A 43 29.18 -15.54 1.32
C PRO A 43 28.97 -14.35 0.35
N GLU A 44 30.00 -13.56 0.15
CA GLU A 44 30.00 -12.51 -0.88
C GLU A 44 29.85 -13.13 -2.29
N GLY A 45 29.14 -12.42 -3.16
CA GLY A 45 28.90 -12.84 -4.53
C GLY A 45 27.43 -12.94 -4.89
N ARG A 46 27.14 -13.56 -6.06
CA ARG A 46 25.81 -13.70 -6.61
C ARG A 46 25.35 -15.15 -6.58
N PHE A 47 24.20 -15.38 -5.97
CA PHE A 47 23.63 -16.72 -5.76
C PHE A 47 22.23 -16.79 -6.37
N LEU A 48 22.03 -17.69 -7.32
CA LEU A 48 20.70 -18.05 -7.81
C LEU A 48 20.14 -19.13 -6.88
N SER A 49 18.93 -18.94 -6.38
CA SER A 49 18.25 -19.89 -5.53
C SER A 49 16.82 -20.16 -6.00
N ASP A 50 16.39 -21.38 -5.89
CA ASP A 50 14.98 -21.75 -5.87
C ASP A 50 14.32 -21.23 -4.59
N GLY A 51 13.02 -21.50 -4.41
CA GLY A 51 12.30 -21.03 -3.23
C GLY A 51 12.96 -21.49 -1.92
N ILE A 52 13.04 -20.60 -0.96
CA ILE A 52 13.67 -20.79 0.36
C ILE A 52 12.57 -20.79 1.42
N ARG A 53 12.57 -21.82 2.27
CA ARG A 53 11.71 -21.88 3.45
C ARG A 53 12.54 -21.73 4.73
N LEU A 54 12.35 -20.63 5.44
CA LEU A 54 12.93 -20.43 6.76
C LEU A 54 12.27 -21.36 7.79
N ARG A 55 13.00 -21.66 8.85
CA ARG A 55 12.62 -22.55 9.95
C ARG A 55 12.75 -21.81 11.27
N ASP A 56 12.19 -22.41 12.33
CA ASP A 56 12.31 -21.88 13.69
C ASP A 56 13.74 -21.53 14.08
N ASN A 57 13.88 -20.39 14.71
CA ASN A 57 15.13 -19.87 15.24
C ASN A 57 16.25 -19.68 14.21
N VAL A 58 15.92 -19.51 12.92
CA VAL A 58 16.91 -19.31 11.87
C VAL A 58 16.91 -17.85 11.39
N THR A 59 18.08 -17.28 11.37
CA THR A 59 18.38 -15.99 10.75
C THR A 59 19.11 -16.23 9.42
N LEU A 60 18.53 -15.80 8.31
CA LEU A 60 19.20 -15.72 7.01
C LEU A 60 19.90 -14.37 6.94
N GLU A 61 21.23 -14.38 7.00
CA GLU A 61 22.04 -13.18 6.85
C GLU A 61 22.56 -13.03 5.43
N ILE A 62 22.24 -11.89 4.81
CA ILE A 62 22.67 -11.50 3.47
C ILE A 62 23.59 -10.28 3.64
N PRO A 63 24.92 -10.48 3.80
CA PRO A 63 25.84 -9.39 4.08
C PRO A 63 26.03 -8.48 2.88
N GLU A 64 26.67 -7.33 3.11
CA GLU A 64 27.13 -6.44 2.05
C GLU A 64 28.01 -7.21 1.05
N GLY A 65 27.84 -6.95 -0.25
CA GLY A 65 28.51 -7.70 -1.31
C GLY A 65 27.81 -9.01 -1.73
N SER A 66 26.79 -9.44 -1.01
CA SER A 66 26.00 -10.64 -1.36
C SER A 66 24.71 -10.27 -2.11
N ILE A 67 24.42 -10.99 -3.17
CA ILE A 67 23.21 -10.82 -4.00
C ILE A 67 22.49 -12.17 -4.11
N LEU A 68 21.35 -12.31 -3.49
CA LEU A 68 20.50 -13.49 -3.58
C LEU A 68 19.43 -13.28 -4.66
N VAL A 69 19.42 -14.12 -5.67
CA VAL A 69 18.58 -13.98 -6.85
C VAL A 69 17.56 -15.11 -6.92
N ALA A 70 16.30 -14.77 -7.09
CA ALA A 70 15.21 -15.71 -7.22
C ALA A 70 15.27 -16.45 -8.58
N SER A 71 15.08 -17.77 -8.56
CA SER A 71 14.88 -18.57 -9.77
C SER A 71 13.57 -18.18 -10.46
N THR A 72 13.55 -18.24 -11.78
CA THR A 72 12.32 -18.06 -12.58
C THR A 72 11.50 -19.32 -12.74
N ASN A 73 11.96 -20.44 -12.17
CA ASN A 73 11.26 -21.73 -12.20
C ASN A 73 10.21 -21.82 -11.08
N LEU A 74 8.97 -21.48 -11.37
CA LEU A 74 7.86 -21.52 -10.38
C LEU A 74 7.62 -22.92 -9.78
N ALA A 75 8.00 -24.01 -10.47
CA ALA A 75 7.83 -25.35 -9.94
C ALA A 75 8.77 -25.64 -8.75
N ALA A 76 9.83 -24.85 -8.61
CA ALA A 76 10.80 -24.96 -7.51
C ALA A 76 10.41 -24.13 -6.26
N TYR A 77 9.26 -23.45 -6.30
CA TYR A 77 8.75 -22.68 -5.15
C TYR A 77 7.74 -23.53 -4.39
N ALA A 78 7.92 -23.63 -3.08
CA ALA A 78 6.97 -24.32 -2.22
C ALA A 78 5.62 -23.56 -2.21
N GLU A 79 4.54 -24.32 -2.25
CA GLU A 79 3.20 -23.77 -2.00
C GLU A 79 3.02 -23.52 -0.51
N GLN A 80 2.36 -22.44 -0.18
CA GLN A 80 2.00 -22.04 1.16
C GLN A 80 0.48 -21.97 1.31
N THR A 81 0.01 -21.81 2.53
CA THR A 81 -1.40 -21.53 2.82
C THR A 81 -1.88 -20.34 2.00
N GLU A 82 -3.04 -20.50 1.40
CA GLU A 82 -3.66 -19.44 0.62
C GLU A 82 -4.01 -18.27 1.52
N SER A 83 -3.66 -17.09 1.08
CA SER A 83 -4.17 -15.86 1.63
C SER A 83 -5.04 -15.21 0.59
N TYR A 84 -6.01 -14.48 1.02
CA TYR A 84 -6.79 -13.62 0.17
C TYR A 84 -7.55 -14.39 -0.93
N LEU A 85 -8.77 -14.65 -0.64
CA LEU A 85 -9.77 -14.87 -1.67
C LEU A 85 -10.03 -13.50 -2.32
N ALA A 86 -9.24 -13.17 -3.34
CA ALA A 86 -9.71 -12.13 -4.24
C ALA A 86 -11.14 -12.51 -4.64
N PRO A 87 -12.05 -11.54 -4.82
CA PRO A 87 -13.42 -11.78 -5.25
C PRO A 87 -13.53 -12.69 -6.50
N GLU A 88 -12.44 -12.84 -7.22
CA GLU A 88 -12.32 -13.59 -8.45
C GLU A 88 -11.68 -14.98 -8.28
N GLY A 89 -11.52 -15.48 -7.04
CA GLY A 89 -10.95 -16.81 -6.76
C GLY A 89 -9.47 -16.94 -7.11
N ARG A 90 -8.73 -15.84 -7.19
CA ARG A 90 -7.31 -15.85 -7.51
C ARG A 90 -6.49 -16.19 -6.27
N LYS A 91 -5.80 -17.31 -6.31
CA LYS A 91 -4.97 -17.82 -5.22
C LYS A 91 -3.50 -17.56 -5.52
N ASN A 92 -2.82 -16.82 -4.68
CA ASN A 92 -1.37 -16.65 -4.76
C ASN A 92 -0.73 -17.24 -3.49
N CYS A 93 -0.16 -18.43 -3.65
CA CYS A 93 0.38 -19.21 -2.54
C CYS A 93 1.89 -19.44 -2.61
N LYS A 94 2.64 -18.72 -3.48
CA LYS A 94 4.09 -18.90 -3.64
C LYS A 94 4.86 -17.65 -3.27
N ALA A 95 6.04 -17.87 -2.67
CA ALA A 95 7.00 -16.79 -2.39
C ALA A 95 8.43 -17.30 -2.55
N PHE A 96 9.37 -16.37 -2.83
CA PHE A 96 10.79 -16.73 -2.97
C PHE A 96 11.40 -17.09 -1.62
N ILE A 97 11.27 -16.23 -0.62
CA ILE A 97 11.65 -16.52 0.75
C ILE A 97 10.37 -16.58 1.58
N CYS A 98 10.14 -17.68 2.26
CA CYS A 98 8.93 -17.88 3.03
C CYS A 98 9.18 -18.53 4.39
N ALA A 99 8.27 -18.29 5.31
CA ALA A 99 8.10 -19.08 6.53
C ALA A 99 6.60 -19.26 6.81
N GLU A 100 6.25 -20.37 7.45
CA GLU A 100 4.89 -20.66 7.85
C GLU A 100 4.90 -21.43 9.15
N ASN A 101 4.11 -20.99 10.13
CA ASN A 101 4.05 -21.52 11.50
C ASN A 101 5.42 -21.56 12.19
N ALA A 102 6.28 -20.57 11.96
CA ALA A 102 7.63 -20.52 12.50
C ALA A 102 7.80 -19.38 13.50
N THR A 103 8.72 -19.57 14.44
CA THR A 103 9.03 -18.60 15.49
C THR A 103 10.48 -18.15 15.40
N ASN A 104 10.73 -16.85 15.69
CA ASN A 104 12.05 -16.25 15.71
C ASN A 104 12.81 -16.46 14.40
N VAL A 105 12.22 -15.93 13.31
CA VAL A 105 12.78 -16.00 11.96
C VAL A 105 13.22 -14.64 11.47
N ALA A 106 14.32 -14.58 10.73
CA ALA A 106 14.82 -13.30 10.26
C ALA A 106 15.48 -13.37 8.88
N VAL A 107 15.35 -12.26 8.13
CA VAL A 107 16.15 -11.95 6.94
C VAL A 107 16.86 -10.64 7.20
N VAL A 108 18.17 -10.66 7.37
CA VAL A 108 18.93 -9.49 7.81
C VAL A 108 20.20 -9.27 7.00
N GLY A 109 20.79 -8.10 7.13
CA GLY A 109 22.09 -7.76 6.53
C GLY A 109 22.01 -6.51 5.66
N LYS A 110 23.07 -6.27 4.87
CA LYS A 110 23.17 -5.13 3.95
C LYS A 110 23.23 -5.56 2.48
N GLY A 111 22.97 -6.84 2.22
CA GLY A 111 22.98 -7.39 0.87
C GLY A 111 21.65 -7.18 0.14
N VAL A 112 21.55 -7.80 -1.03
CA VAL A 112 20.45 -7.57 -1.98
C VAL A 112 19.70 -8.88 -2.25
N VAL A 113 18.37 -8.80 -2.24
CA VAL A 113 17.47 -9.87 -2.71
C VAL A 113 16.79 -9.41 -4.00
N VAL A 114 16.92 -10.17 -5.07
CA VAL A 114 16.36 -9.87 -6.39
C VAL A 114 15.28 -10.86 -6.76
N GLY A 115 14.05 -10.40 -6.95
CA GLY A 115 12.89 -11.25 -7.25
C GLY A 115 12.75 -11.67 -8.71
N ASN A 116 13.55 -11.12 -9.65
CA ASN A 116 13.45 -11.36 -11.08
C ASN A 116 12.03 -11.13 -11.66
N GLY A 117 11.28 -10.20 -11.10
CA GLY A 117 9.87 -9.96 -11.42
C GLY A 117 9.57 -9.74 -12.89
N CYS A 118 10.49 -9.15 -13.65
CA CYS A 118 10.33 -8.90 -15.09
C CYS A 118 10.19 -10.19 -15.95
N PHE A 119 10.59 -11.35 -15.43
CA PHE A 119 10.40 -12.64 -16.11
C PHE A 119 9.00 -13.23 -15.90
N PHE A 120 8.26 -12.73 -14.94
CA PHE A 120 6.89 -13.14 -14.68
C PHE A 120 5.94 -12.12 -15.35
N THR A 121 5.39 -12.49 -16.50
CA THR A 121 4.60 -11.54 -17.27
C THR A 121 3.35 -11.09 -16.52
N VAL A 122 2.95 -9.84 -16.74
CA VAL A 122 1.74 -9.22 -16.19
C VAL A 122 0.47 -10.02 -16.47
N ARG A 123 0.45 -10.78 -17.58
CA ARG A 123 -0.68 -11.62 -17.99
C ARG A 123 -0.67 -13.01 -17.34
N CYS A 124 0.41 -13.39 -16.63
CA CYS A 124 0.32 -14.53 -15.75
C CYS A 124 -0.79 -14.25 -14.74
N SER A 125 -1.67 -15.22 -14.51
CA SER A 125 -2.62 -15.15 -13.41
C SER A 125 -1.89 -14.72 -12.13
N VAL A 126 -2.56 -14.06 -11.21
CA VAL A 126 -1.95 -13.64 -9.94
C VAL A 126 -1.23 -14.81 -9.26
N GLY A 127 -1.72 -16.05 -9.39
CA GLY A 127 -1.06 -17.27 -8.92
C GLY A 127 0.25 -17.62 -9.62
N GLY A 128 0.55 -17.04 -10.79
CA GLY A 128 1.81 -17.24 -11.52
C GLY A 128 2.92 -16.26 -11.17
N ARG A 129 2.70 -15.31 -10.26
CA ARG A 129 3.68 -14.32 -9.82
C ARG A 129 3.98 -14.47 -8.33
N PRO A 130 5.15 -15.03 -7.93
CA PRO A 130 5.46 -15.23 -6.52
C PRO A 130 5.68 -13.89 -5.80
N ARG A 131 5.35 -13.84 -4.51
CA ARG A 131 5.79 -12.78 -3.61
C ARG A 131 7.30 -12.90 -3.37
N LEU A 132 7.95 -11.81 -2.96
CA LEU A 132 9.38 -11.88 -2.67
C LEU A 132 9.64 -12.48 -1.29
N LEU A 133 9.06 -11.88 -0.24
CA LEU A 133 9.09 -12.39 1.13
C LEU A 133 7.67 -12.65 1.60
N ARG A 134 7.43 -13.79 2.27
CA ARG A 134 6.10 -14.09 2.83
C ARG A 134 6.18 -14.90 4.11
N PHE A 135 5.58 -14.36 5.16
CA PHE A 135 5.50 -14.98 6.48
C PHE A 135 4.04 -15.22 6.84
N ILE A 136 3.69 -16.43 7.26
CA ILE A 136 2.31 -16.83 7.59
C ILE A 136 2.31 -17.48 8.97
N ASP A 137 1.40 -17.05 9.84
CA ASP A 137 1.26 -17.61 11.20
C ASP A 137 2.58 -17.67 11.97
N CYS A 138 3.48 -16.70 11.72
CA CYS A 138 4.80 -16.63 12.33
C CYS A 138 4.82 -15.72 13.55
N ARG A 139 5.77 -15.98 14.46
CA ARG A 139 6.04 -15.13 15.62
C ARG A 139 7.48 -14.64 15.61
N ASP A 140 7.67 -13.39 16.08
CA ASP A 140 9.00 -12.78 16.17
C ASP A 140 9.74 -12.78 14.82
N VAL A 141 9.17 -12.10 13.84
CA VAL A 141 9.71 -11.97 12.48
C VAL A 141 10.52 -10.69 12.35
N ARG A 142 11.73 -10.77 11.78
CA ARG A 142 12.55 -9.58 11.50
C ARG A 142 13.00 -9.52 10.06
N VAL A 143 12.90 -8.33 9.45
CA VAL A 143 13.50 -8.03 8.13
C VAL A 143 14.28 -6.73 8.30
N GLU A 144 15.62 -6.79 8.25
CA GLU A 144 16.45 -5.66 8.66
C GLU A 144 17.61 -5.39 7.69
N GLY A 145 17.74 -4.15 7.24
CA GLY A 145 18.88 -3.61 6.50
C GLY A 145 19.02 -4.05 5.03
N VAL A 146 18.31 -5.06 4.60
CA VAL A 146 18.40 -5.62 3.25
C VAL A 146 17.79 -4.71 2.19
N THR A 147 18.30 -4.81 0.95
CA THR A 147 17.68 -4.20 -0.23
C THR A 147 16.88 -5.25 -1.00
N LEU A 148 15.61 -4.98 -1.25
CA LEU A 148 14.66 -5.85 -1.93
C LEU A 148 14.33 -5.27 -3.31
N LEU A 149 14.65 -6.00 -4.38
CA LEU A 149 14.55 -5.51 -5.75
C LEU A 149 13.67 -6.38 -6.62
N ALA A 150 12.93 -5.73 -7.51
CA ALA A 150 12.23 -6.34 -8.63
C ALA A 150 11.39 -7.58 -8.25
N PRO A 151 10.45 -7.49 -7.32
CA PRO A 151 9.53 -8.58 -7.02
C PRO A 151 8.62 -8.87 -8.22
N ALA A 152 8.09 -10.09 -8.30
CA ALA A 152 7.09 -10.41 -9.31
C ALA A 152 5.66 -10.00 -8.90
N SER A 153 5.44 -9.83 -7.60
CA SER A 153 4.20 -9.40 -6.95
C SER A 153 4.61 -8.75 -5.61
N TRP A 154 3.75 -8.67 -4.62
CA TRP A 154 4.01 -8.08 -3.30
C TRP A 154 5.42 -8.37 -2.77
N THR A 155 6.09 -7.35 -2.25
CA THR A 155 7.49 -7.48 -1.83
C THR A 155 7.60 -8.16 -0.47
N CYS A 156 6.96 -7.61 0.56
CA CYS A 156 6.92 -8.21 1.90
C CYS A 156 5.47 -8.44 2.32
N HIS A 157 5.13 -9.66 2.69
CA HIS A 157 3.79 -9.99 3.17
C HIS A 157 3.85 -10.73 4.50
N PHE A 158 3.21 -10.15 5.51
CA PHE A 158 3.06 -10.73 6.85
C PHE A 158 1.59 -11.05 7.06
N MET A 159 1.23 -12.32 7.13
CA MET A 159 -0.14 -12.78 7.28
C MET A 159 -0.33 -13.51 8.60
N ARG A 160 -1.22 -13.00 9.45
CA ARG A 160 -1.51 -13.50 10.79
C ARG A 160 -0.25 -13.67 11.65
N CYS A 161 0.73 -12.81 11.47
CA CYS A 161 1.95 -12.81 12.27
C CYS A 161 1.78 -12.04 13.59
N ASP A 162 2.62 -12.36 14.58
CA ASP A 162 2.65 -11.70 15.89
C ASP A 162 4.09 -11.32 16.24
N GLY A 163 4.36 -10.03 16.42
CA GLY A 163 5.71 -9.52 16.62
C GLY A 163 6.48 -9.45 15.29
N VAL A 164 6.32 -8.35 14.55
CA VAL A 164 7.01 -8.12 13.28
C VAL A 164 7.84 -6.85 13.38
N ALA A 165 9.09 -6.92 12.98
CA ALA A 165 9.97 -5.76 12.88
C ALA A 165 10.58 -5.65 11.48
N VAL A 166 10.33 -4.53 10.79
CA VAL A 166 10.95 -4.19 9.50
C VAL A 166 11.74 -2.89 9.70
N ARG A 167 13.08 -2.95 9.60
CA ARG A 167 13.94 -1.82 9.93
C ARG A 167 14.99 -1.55 8.87
N GLY A 168 15.13 -0.31 8.44
CA GLY A 168 16.19 0.11 7.52
C GLY A 168 16.19 -0.63 6.19
N VAL A 169 15.04 -1.11 5.74
CA VAL A 169 14.90 -1.85 4.49
C VAL A 169 14.74 -0.88 3.32
N LYS A 170 15.43 -1.18 2.22
CA LYS A 170 15.21 -0.50 0.95
C LYS A 170 14.44 -1.39 -0.01
N ILE A 171 13.36 -0.85 -0.61
CA ILE A 171 12.53 -1.55 -1.59
C ILE A 171 12.48 -0.77 -2.90
N GLU A 172 12.78 -1.43 -4.03
CA GLU A 172 12.55 -0.92 -5.38
C GLU A 172 11.74 -1.96 -6.18
N ALA A 173 10.46 -1.66 -6.43
CA ALA A 173 9.50 -2.64 -6.94
C ALA A 173 8.66 -2.09 -8.10
N HIS A 174 9.30 -1.92 -9.28
CA HIS A 174 8.67 -1.40 -10.50
C HIS A 174 8.66 -2.40 -11.66
N SER A 175 8.83 -3.70 -11.37
CA SER A 175 8.95 -4.71 -12.42
C SER A 175 7.61 -5.29 -12.88
N ASN A 176 6.57 -5.16 -12.07
CA ASN A 176 5.24 -5.71 -12.35
C ASN A 176 4.13 -4.95 -11.63
N TYR A 177 2.86 -5.21 -11.99
CA TYR A 177 1.70 -4.77 -11.22
C TYR A 177 1.61 -5.52 -9.88
N ASN A 178 0.91 -4.94 -8.92
CA ASN A 178 0.76 -5.46 -7.57
C ASN A 178 2.13 -5.73 -6.91
N SER A 179 3.08 -4.84 -7.14
CA SER A 179 4.36 -4.88 -6.44
C SER A 179 4.31 -3.92 -5.26
N ASP A 180 3.41 -4.24 -4.34
CA ASP A 180 3.27 -3.55 -3.07
C ASP A 180 4.57 -3.66 -2.26
N GLY A 181 4.86 -2.68 -1.43
CA GLY A 181 6.06 -2.65 -0.60
C GLY A 181 5.95 -3.58 0.60
N ILE A 182 5.14 -3.20 1.57
CA ILE A 182 4.96 -3.97 2.80
C ILE A 182 3.45 -4.13 3.07
N ASP A 183 2.98 -5.38 2.99
CA ASP A 183 1.61 -5.78 3.29
C ASP A 183 1.53 -6.38 4.68
N ILE A 184 0.74 -5.76 5.57
CA ILE A 184 0.69 -6.04 6.99
C ILE A 184 -0.71 -6.57 7.36
N ASP A 185 -0.83 -7.89 7.54
CA ASP A 185 -1.93 -8.56 8.20
C ASP A 185 -1.37 -9.23 9.47
N ALA A 186 -0.96 -8.40 10.42
CA ALA A 186 -0.20 -8.83 11.60
C ALA A 186 -0.50 -7.94 12.82
N LYS A 187 -0.07 -8.37 13.99
CA LYS A 187 -0.15 -7.59 15.22
C LYS A 187 1.22 -7.40 15.87
N ASN A 188 1.33 -6.35 16.72
CA ASN A 188 2.59 -5.97 17.39
C ASN A 188 3.70 -5.73 16.36
N VAL A 189 3.45 -4.77 15.44
CA VAL A 189 4.31 -4.49 14.28
C VAL A 189 5.03 -3.16 14.44
N ILE A 190 6.32 -3.14 14.10
CA ILE A 190 7.06 -1.91 13.88
C ILE A 190 7.70 -1.91 12.49
N VAL A 191 7.48 -0.83 11.73
CA VAL A 191 8.16 -0.54 10.47
C VAL A 191 8.85 0.81 10.62
N GLU A 192 10.17 0.84 10.54
CA GLU A 192 10.91 2.08 10.77
C GLU A 192 12.12 2.24 9.86
N ASP A 193 12.47 3.49 9.55
CA ASP A 193 13.67 3.88 8.81
C ASP A 193 13.76 3.24 7.41
N CYS A 194 12.62 2.94 6.76
CA CYS A 194 12.56 2.30 5.45
C CYS A 194 12.51 3.31 4.30
N ASP A 195 13.11 2.93 3.16
CA ASP A 195 13.04 3.67 1.88
C ASP A 195 12.33 2.79 0.84
N ILE A 196 11.08 3.13 0.51
CA ILE A 196 10.19 2.30 -0.29
C ILE A 196 9.82 3.04 -1.57
N ASP A 197 10.12 2.47 -2.75
CA ASP A 197 9.75 3.00 -4.06
C ASP A 197 9.14 1.89 -4.92
N VAL A 198 7.82 1.96 -5.13
CA VAL A 198 7.03 0.83 -5.64
C VAL A 198 6.02 1.23 -6.70
N GLU A 199 5.59 0.25 -7.48
CA GLU A 199 4.56 0.42 -8.52
C GLU A 199 3.14 0.38 -7.94
N ASP A 200 2.92 -0.34 -6.83
CA ASP A 200 1.63 -0.43 -6.15
C ASP A 200 1.69 0.20 -4.75
N ASP A 201 0.90 -0.23 -3.79
CA ASP A 201 0.79 0.39 -2.47
C ASP A 201 2.12 0.29 -1.69
N ALA A 202 2.60 1.39 -1.10
CA ALA A 202 3.91 1.38 -0.42
C ALA A 202 3.84 0.68 0.94
N ILE A 203 2.98 1.14 1.83
CA ILE A 203 2.62 0.47 3.09
C ILE A 203 1.13 0.17 3.04
N CYS A 204 0.77 -1.10 3.21
CA CYS A 204 -0.62 -1.51 3.12
C CYS A 204 -1.00 -2.45 4.27
N PHE A 205 -1.89 -2.00 5.14
CA PHE A 205 -2.51 -2.88 6.14
C PHE A 205 -3.67 -3.62 5.50
N LYS A 206 -3.67 -4.95 5.64
CA LYS A 206 -4.70 -5.83 5.10
C LYS A 206 -5.29 -6.70 6.21
N SER A 207 -6.52 -7.12 6.04
CA SER A 207 -7.17 -8.09 6.93
C SER A 207 -7.96 -9.06 6.07
N ASP A 208 -7.38 -10.23 5.86
CA ASP A 208 -7.90 -11.27 4.98
C ASP A 208 -8.81 -12.25 5.70
N THR A 209 -8.80 -12.26 7.04
CA THR A 209 -9.57 -13.19 7.86
C THR A 209 -10.41 -12.47 8.91
N ALA A 210 -11.62 -12.95 9.12
CA ALA A 210 -12.59 -12.30 9.99
C ALA A 210 -12.26 -12.43 11.50
N ASP A 211 -11.51 -13.42 11.88
CA ASP A 211 -11.16 -13.81 13.25
C ASP A 211 -9.76 -13.32 13.68
N PHE A 212 -9.05 -12.63 12.79
CA PHE A 212 -7.75 -12.02 13.12
C PHE A 212 -7.87 -10.50 13.26
N THR A 213 -7.18 -9.95 14.24
CA THR A 213 -7.09 -8.50 14.47
C THR A 213 -5.69 -8.00 14.12
N VAL A 214 -5.61 -7.08 13.19
CA VAL A 214 -4.41 -6.29 12.89
C VAL A 214 -4.35 -5.18 13.92
N GLU A 215 -3.43 -5.26 14.87
CA GLU A 215 -3.41 -4.30 15.99
C GLU A 215 -2.02 -4.00 16.51
N ASN A 216 -1.92 -2.85 17.21
CA ASN A 216 -0.69 -2.38 17.82
C ASN A 216 0.43 -2.27 16.78
N CYS A 217 0.17 -1.54 15.71
CA CYS A 217 1.11 -1.35 14.61
C CYS A 217 1.62 0.10 14.58
N GLU A 218 2.92 0.25 14.46
CA GLU A 218 3.59 1.54 14.32
C GLU A 218 4.41 1.56 13.02
N VAL A 219 4.25 2.61 12.22
CA VAL A 219 5.09 2.90 11.04
C VAL A 219 5.67 4.29 11.20
N ARG A 220 7.00 4.42 11.16
CA ARG A 220 7.65 5.72 11.39
C ARG A 220 8.94 5.93 10.61
N ASN A 221 9.31 7.20 10.44
CA ASN A 221 10.58 7.63 9.81
C ASN A 221 10.80 7.01 8.43
N CYS A 222 9.75 6.78 7.65
CA CYS A 222 9.84 6.15 6.34
C CYS A 222 9.73 7.15 5.20
N ARG A 223 10.47 6.90 4.12
CA ARG A 223 10.27 7.56 2.83
C ARG A 223 9.50 6.63 1.90
N LEU A 224 8.31 7.08 1.51
CA LEU A 224 7.36 6.29 0.74
C LEU A 224 7.17 6.89 -0.64
N SER A 225 7.42 6.09 -1.67
CA SER A 225 7.14 6.43 -3.06
C SER A 225 6.30 5.33 -3.70
N SER A 226 5.25 5.73 -4.44
CA SER A 226 4.30 4.79 -5.04
C SER A 226 3.67 5.36 -6.29
N ASN A 227 3.28 4.49 -7.21
CA ASN A 227 2.38 4.82 -8.32
C ASN A 227 0.91 4.46 -8.01
N SER A 228 0.62 4.03 -6.78
CA SER A 228 -0.72 3.73 -6.25
C SER A 228 -0.94 4.49 -4.93
N ASN A 229 -1.17 3.83 -3.81
CA ASN A 229 -1.35 4.50 -2.52
C ASN A 229 -0.07 4.39 -1.67
N PHE A 230 0.15 5.36 -0.81
CA PHE A 230 1.39 5.43 -0.03
C PHE A 230 1.21 4.86 1.37
N ILE A 231 0.20 5.34 2.11
CA ILE A 231 -0.21 4.81 3.40
C ILE A 231 -1.65 4.32 3.23
N LYS A 232 -1.83 3.00 3.25
CA LYS A 232 -3.13 2.39 2.99
C LYS A 232 -3.56 1.44 4.09
N ILE A 233 -4.83 1.48 4.47
CA ILE A 233 -5.50 0.44 5.24
C ILE A 233 -6.66 -0.07 4.39
N GLY A 234 -6.64 -1.33 4.03
CA GLY A 234 -7.56 -1.98 3.09
C GLY A 234 -6.82 -2.39 1.81
N THR A 235 -7.45 -2.65 0.69
CA THR A 235 -8.88 -2.84 0.47
C THR A 235 -9.42 -4.07 1.19
N ALA A 236 -8.59 -5.14 1.35
CA ALA A 236 -8.94 -6.32 2.13
C ALA A 236 -9.18 -5.91 3.58
N SER A 237 -10.42 -5.96 4.02
CA SER A 237 -10.87 -5.40 5.29
C SER A 237 -12.01 -6.20 5.92
N VAL A 238 -11.81 -7.53 6.02
CA VAL A 238 -12.80 -8.48 6.54
C VAL A 238 -12.79 -8.53 8.07
N GLY A 239 -11.61 -8.42 8.69
CA GLY A 239 -11.42 -8.51 10.14
C GLY A 239 -11.43 -7.16 10.84
N VAL A 240 -10.50 -6.98 11.76
CA VAL A 240 -10.41 -5.78 12.60
C VAL A 240 -9.05 -5.11 12.42
N PHE A 241 -9.05 -3.80 12.25
CA PHE A 241 -7.89 -2.93 12.39
C PHE A 241 -8.03 -2.11 13.65
N ARG A 242 -7.00 -2.11 14.51
CA ARG A 242 -7.06 -1.40 15.81
C ARG A 242 -5.70 -0.87 16.23
N ASN A 243 -5.68 0.35 16.80
CA ASN A 243 -4.46 0.93 17.36
C ASN A 243 -3.31 0.94 16.33
N ILE A 244 -3.52 1.58 15.20
CA ILE A 244 -2.52 1.76 14.14
C ILE A 244 -2.07 3.21 14.15
N ASP A 245 -0.77 3.42 14.24
CA ASP A 245 -0.13 4.74 14.22
C ASP A 245 0.91 4.81 13.10
N VAL A 246 0.72 5.74 12.17
CA VAL A 246 1.67 6.01 11.08
C VAL A 246 2.14 7.44 11.22
N HIS A 247 3.44 7.66 11.41
CA HIS A 247 3.93 9.00 11.66
C HIS A 247 5.35 9.28 11.19
N ASP A 248 5.69 10.57 11.10
CA ASP A 248 7.02 11.04 10.72
C ASP A 248 7.50 10.47 9.38
N CYS A 249 6.61 10.47 8.36
CA CYS A 249 6.90 9.92 7.05
C CYS A 249 6.87 10.98 5.95
N GLU A 250 7.70 10.77 4.93
CA GLU A 250 7.70 11.55 3.70
C GLU A 250 7.10 10.72 2.56
N VAL A 251 6.19 11.32 1.81
CA VAL A 251 5.41 10.69 0.73
C VAL A 251 5.62 11.46 -0.57
N SER A 252 6.07 10.79 -1.63
CA SER A 252 6.21 11.42 -2.95
C SER A 252 6.32 10.36 -4.05
N CYS A 253 5.79 10.61 -5.25
CA CYS A 253 5.98 9.72 -6.39
C CYS A 253 7.32 10.02 -7.09
N LYS A 254 8.37 9.27 -6.78
CA LYS A 254 9.74 9.48 -7.30
C LYS A 254 9.94 8.86 -8.67
N THR A 255 9.51 7.62 -8.84
CA THR A 255 9.74 6.84 -10.04
C THR A 255 8.47 6.74 -10.86
N PRO A 256 8.44 7.32 -12.08
CA PRO A 256 7.29 7.18 -12.97
C PRO A 256 7.03 5.72 -13.32
N SER A 257 5.75 5.32 -13.36
CA SER A 257 5.37 4.00 -13.84
C SER A 257 5.90 3.75 -15.25
N GLY A 258 6.62 2.64 -15.41
CA GLY A 258 7.03 2.12 -16.73
C GLY A 258 6.04 1.11 -17.30
N LEU A 259 5.00 0.77 -16.56
CA LEU A 259 3.99 -0.19 -16.97
C LEU A 259 2.90 0.50 -17.79
N THR A 260 2.37 -0.23 -18.77
CA THR A 260 1.21 0.22 -19.52
C THR A 260 -0.01 0.22 -18.62
N ASP A 261 -0.66 1.34 -18.55
CA ASP A 261 -1.42 1.77 -17.43
C ASP A 261 -2.87 1.34 -17.48
N TRP A 262 -3.23 0.29 -16.79
CA TRP A 262 -4.62 -0.10 -16.57
C TRP A 262 -5.32 0.72 -15.48
N ARG A 263 -4.57 1.27 -14.52
CA ARG A 263 -5.09 2.00 -13.37
C ARG A 263 -5.56 3.40 -13.72
N TYR A 264 -5.05 3.94 -14.80
CA TYR A 264 -5.35 5.29 -15.27
C TYR A 264 -6.45 5.33 -16.34
N TYR A 265 -7.06 4.19 -16.64
CA TYR A 265 -8.24 4.09 -17.48
C TYR A 265 -9.56 4.34 -16.74
N ALA A 266 -9.58 5.29 -15.81
CA ALA A 266 -10.87 5.89 -15.50
C ALA A 266 -11.24 6.76 -16.68
N ASP A 267 -11.95 6.19 -17.65
CA ASP A 267 -12.42 6.91 -18.81
C ASP A 267 -13.16 8.16 -18.34
N GLY A 268 -12.51 9.29 -18.50
CA GLY A 268 -13.16 10.56 -18.50
C GLY A 268 -13.08 11.43 -17.27
N ILE A 269 -12.30 11.13 -16.24
CA ILE A 269 -12.02 12.12 -15.20
C ILE A 269 -10.75 12.89 -15.60
N PRO A 270 -10.85 14.20 -15.87
CA PRO A 270 -9.69 15.00 -16.22
C PRO A 270 -8.65 15.01 -15.10
N GLY A 271 -7.38 14.97 -15.43
CA GLY A 271 -6.29 15.00 -14.47
C GLY A 271 -5.89 13.63 -13.89
N VAL A 272 -6.56 12.55 -14.25
CA VAL A 272 -6.26 11.19 -13.76
C VAL A 272 -5.19 10.48 -14.58
N ARG A 273 -4.80 11.02 -15.72
CA ARG A 273 -3.76 10.45 -16.58
C ARG A 273 -2.42 11.13 -16.34
N SER A 274 -1.68 10.66 -15.39
CA SER A 274 -0.26 10.98 -15.32
C SER A 274 0.50 9.72 -14.94
N ALA A 275 1.34 9.24 -15.82
CA ALA A 275 2.29 8.15 -15.53
C ALA A 275 3.30 8.51 -14.42
N ARG A 276 3.09 9.59 -13.71
CA ARG A 276 3.99 10.12 -12.68
C ARG A 276 3.29 10.40 -11.36
N THR A 277 2.04 10.00 -11.21
CA THR A 277 1.27 10.35 -10.01
C THR A 277 0.71 9.12 -9.33
N GLY A 278 0.93 9.04 -8.03
CA GLY A 278 0.24 8.09 -7.17
C GLY A 278 -1.23 8.49 -6.94
N LEU A 279 -2.01 7.62 -6.35
CA LEU A 279 -3.45 7.84 -6.15
C LEU A 279 -3.73 8.64 -4.88
N ALA A 280 -3.50 8.04 -3.70
CA ALA A 280 -3.78 8.71 -2.44
C ALA A 280 -2.61 8.62 -1.46
N GLY A 281 -2.25 9.75 -0.87
CA GLY A 281 -1.22 9.84 0.18
C GLY A 281 -1.62 9.03 1.41
N ILE A 282 -2.84 9.23 1.87
CA ILE A 282 -3.46 8.52 2.98
C ILE A 282 -4.78 7.93 2.45
N ALA A 283 -4.90 6.60 2.42
CA ALA A 283 -6.06 5.84 1.96
C ALA A 283 -6.56 4.92 3.08
N LEU A 284 -7.64 5.29 3.74
CA LEU A 284 -8.27 4.48 4.80
C LEU A 284 -9.57 3.88 4.27
N GLU A 285 -9.56 2.59 3.96
CA GLU A 285 -10.60 1.91 3.20
C GLU A 285 -11.15 0.72 3.98
N MET A 286 -12.35 0.88 4.54
CA MET A 286 -13.08 -0.19 5.23
C MET A 286 -14.30 -0.57 4.40
N VAL A 287 -14.24 -1.63 3.61
CA VAL A 287 -15.27 -1.95 2.60
C VAL A 287 -15.72 -3.40 2.56
N ASP A 288 -15.07 -4.31 3.30
CA ASP A 288 -15.37 -5.75 3.29
C ASP A 288 -16.03 -6.24 4.58
N GLY A 289 -16.72 -5.36 5.28
CA GLY A 289 -17.54 -5.74 6.42
C GLY A 289 -16.83 -5.84 7.77
N GLY A 290 -15.56 -5.44 7.85
CA GLY A 290 -14.79 -5.44 9.08
C GLY A 290 -14.94 -4.17 9.92
N VAL A 291 -14.03 -3.96 10.87
CA VAL A 291 -14.01 -2.82 11.78
C VAL A 291 -12.65 -2.13 11.75
N MET A 292 -12.63 -0.81 11.67
CA MET A 292 -11.44 0.03 11.80
C MET A 292 -11.63 0.99 12.97
N GLU A 293 -10.71 0.98 13.93
CA GLU A 293 -10.80 1.84 15.11
C GLU A 293 -9.45 2.29 15.66
N ASN A 294 -9.40 3.53 16.17
CA ASN A 294 -8.20 4.10 16.77
C ASN A 294 -7.01 4.09 15.79
N VAL A 295 -7.17 4.77 14.68
CA VAL A 295 -6.12 4.94 13.67
C VAL A 295 -5.65 6.38 13.68
N SER A 296 -4.35 6.59 13.76
CA SER A 296 -3.72 7.90 13.64
C SER A 296 -2.69 7.92 12.51
N VAL A 297 -2.74 8.99 11.72
CA VAL A 297 -1.75 9.30 10.69
C VAL A 297 -1.29 10.74 10.93
N ARG A 298 -0.04 10.93 11.28
CA ARG A 298 0.43 12.23 11.78
C ARG A 298 1.86 12.57 11.37
N ASN A 299 2.16 13.86 11.31
CA ASN A 299 3.48 14.36 10.92
C ASN A 299 3.89 13.85 9.51
N ILE A 300 2.99 14.00 8.52
CA ILE A 300 3.23 13.52 7.15
C ILE A 300 3.47 14.71 6.22
N VAL A 301 4.55 14.60 5.45
CA VAL A 301 4.82 15.52 4.35
C VAL A 301 4.53 14.80 3.04
N ILE A 302 3.51 15.28 2.33
CA ILE A 302 3.10 14.74 1.03
C ILE A 302 3.63 15.70 -0.05
N GLY A 303 4.63 15.25 -0.78
CA GLY A 303 5.28 15.99 -1.85
C GLY A 303 4.61 15.79 -3.22
N GLU A 304 5.41 16.00 -4.27
CA GLU A 304 4.94 15.94 -5.65
C GLU A 304 4.45 14.53 -6.07
N GLY A 305 3.51 14.50 -6.99
CA GLY A 305 3.05 13.28 -7.65
C GLY A 305 1.97 12.51 -6.89
N VAL A 306 1.29 13.11 -5.93
CA VAL A 306 0.15 12.51 -5.21
C VAL A 306 -1.14 13.21 -5.62
N GLN A 307 -2.12 12.48 -6.17
CA GLN A 307 -3.36 13.07 -6.67
C GLN A 307 -4.28 13.55 -5.56
N THR A 308 -4.49 12.70 -4.56
CA THR A 308 -5.39 12.96 -3.45
C THR A 308 -4.63 12.85 -2.13
N PRO A 309 -4.43 13.92 -1.38
CA PRO A 309 -3.77 13.84 -0.08
C PRO A 309 -4.46 12.88 0.90
N VAL A 310 -5.79 12.94 1.01
CA VAL A 310 -6.58 12.15 1.97
C VAL A 310 -7.80 11.53 1.30
N PHE A 311 -7.93 10.22 1.41
CA PHE A 311 -9.06 9.43 0.95
C PHE A 311 -9.52 8.48 2.07
N ILE A 312 -10.73 8.70 2.60
CA ILE A 312 -11.32 7.88 3.67
C ILE A 312 -12.66 7.34 3.18
N ARG A 313 -12.80 6.01 3.22
CA ARG A 313 -14.00 5.32 2.73
C ARG A 313 -14.46 4.22 3.68
N LEU A 314 -15.70 4.32 4.15
CA LEU A 314 -16.46 3.22 4.73
C LEU A 314 -17.53 2.79 3.72
N GLY A 315 -17.37 1.62 3.12
CA GLY A 315 -18.23 1.12 2.04
C GLY A 315 -18.81 -0.25 2.33
N ARG A 316 -19.39 -0.85 1.30
CA ARG A 316 -20.08 -2.16 1.40
C ARG A 316 -19.76 -3.01 0.17
N ARG A 317 -18.47 -3.16 -0.16
CA ARG A 317 -18.05 -4.03 -1.26
C ARG A 317 -18.44 -5.49 -0.95
N HIS A 318 -18.23 -5.91 0.29
CA HIS A 318 -18.72 -7.17 0.83
C HIS A 318 -19.53 -6.93 2.12
N GLU A 319 -20.43 -7.85 2.43
CA GLU A 319 -21.17 -7.83 3.69
C GLU A 319 -20.31 -8.37 4.85
N PRO A 320 -20.59 -7.98 6.11
CA PRO A 320 -19.89 -8.52 7.26
C PRO A 320 -19.93 -10.05 7.31
N SER A 321 -18.76 -10.67 7.45
CA SER A 321 -18.62 -12.14 7.53
C SER A 321 -18.79 -12.69 8.94
N VAL A 322 -18.89 -11.82 9.95
CA VAL A 322 -19.10 -12.20 11.36
C VAL A 322 -20.47 -11.74 11.80
N GLU A 323 -21.32 -12.69 12.18
CA GLU A 323 -22.64 -12.42 12.68
C GLU A 323 -22.60 -11.53 13.94
N GLY A 324 -23.45 -10.50 13.99
CA GLY A 324 -23.51 -9.54 15.09
C GLY A 324 -22.39 -8.52 15.15
N ARG A 325 -21.42 -8.55 14.23
CA ARG A 325 -20.38 -7.51 14.11
C ARG A 325 -20.65 -6.64 12.90
N PRO A 326 -21.29 -5.48 13.05
CA PRO A 326 -21.51 -4.55 11.93
C PRO A 326 -20.19 -3.94 11.50
N SER A 327 -20.09 -3.63 10.20
CA SER A 327 -18.96 -2.86 9.67
C SER A 327 -18.91 -1.47 10.31
N ALA A 328 -17.73 -1.03 10.70
CA ALA A 328 -17.55 0.27 11.35
C ALA A 328 -16.18 0.89 11.08
N MET A 329 -16.14 2.23 11.10
CA MET A 329 -14.91 3.02 11.10
C MET A 329 -15.07 4.11 12.14
N ARG A 330 -14.15 4.19 13.12
CA ARG A 330 -14.28 5.17 14.22
C ARG A 330 -12.95 5.58 14.83
N ASN A 331 -12.91 6.80 15.38
CA ASN A 331 -11.73 7.38 16.02
C ASN A 331 -10.53 7.44 15.06
N ILE A 332 -10.68 8.21 14.00
CA ILE A 332 -9.66 8.42 12.99
C ILE A 332 -9.05 9.82 13.18
N LEU A 333 -7.74 9.88 13.33
CA LEU A 333 -6.98 11.13 13.45
C LEU A 333 -6.02 11.30 12.27
N VAL A 334 -6.13 12.42 11.59
CA VAL A 334 -5.14 12.90 10.61
C VAL A 334 -4.59 14.22 11.14
N GLU A 335 -3.31 14.25 11.51
CA GLU A 335 -2.73 15.37 12.22
C GLU A 335 -1.37 15.80 11.67
N ASN A 336 -1.11 17.11 11.64
CA ASN A 336 0.17 17.67 11.18
C ASN A 336 0.54 17.19 9.77
N VAL A 337 -0.37 17.31 8.81
CA VAL A 337 -0.17 16.89 7.42
C VAL A 337 -0.02 18.09 6.52
N ARG A 338 1.03 18.09 5.69
CA ARG A 338 1.21 19.08 4.62
C ARG A 338 1.26 18.37 3.27
N ALA A 339 0.50 18.90 2.30
CA ALA A 339 0.45 18.32 0.98
C ALA A 339 0.34 19.38 -0.13
N THR A 340 0.99 19.06 -1.26
CA THR A 340 0.78 19.77 -2.52
C THR A 340 0.31 18.77 -3.56
N ALA A 341 -0.95 18.87 -3.98
CA ALA A 341 -1.51 18.02 -5.02
C ALA A 341 -0.89 18.35 -6.40
N PRO A 342 -0.83 17.37 -7.31
CA PRO A 342 -0.25 17.60 -8.63
C PRO A 342 -1.03 18.62 -9.45
N ALA A 343 -0.32 19.29 -10.35
CA ALA A 343 -0.94 20.21 -11.29
C ALA A 343 -2.02 19.52 -12.15
N ALA A 344 -3.13 20.21 -12.37
CA ALA A 344 -4.27 19.77 -13.17
C ALA A 344 -5.04 18.56 -12.61
N SER A 345 -5.00 18.32 -11.29
CA SER A 345 -5.88 17.35 -10.64
C SER A 345 -7.24 17.98 -10.34
N LEU A 346 -8.31 17.34 -10.79
CA LEU A 346 -9.71 17.67 -10.42
C LEU A 346 -10.24 16.72 -9.33
N ILE A 347 -9.39 15.90 -8.76
CA ILE A 347 -9.78 14.95 -7.71
C ILE A 347 -9.61 15.64 -6.37
N ALA A 348 -10.70 15.74 -5.62
CA ALA A 348 -10.72 16.24 -4.26
C ALA A 348 -10.33 15.15 -3.25
N CYS A 349 -9.94 15.55 -2.06
CA CYS A 349 -9.96 14.67 -0.90
C CYS A 349 -11.41 14.24 -0.61
N SER A 350 -11.60 13.06 -0.04
CA SER A 350 -12.93 12.63 0.36
C SER A 350 -12.95 11.88 1.68
N ILE A 351 -14.04 12.07 2.43
CA ILE A 351 -14.34 11.34 3.68
C ILE A 351 -15.78 10.88 3.57
N THR A 352 -15.98 9.60 3.23
CA THR A 352 -17.30 9.15 2.82
C THR A 352 -17.68 7.81 3.44
N GLY A 353 -18.91 7.78 3.93
CA GLY A 353 -19.66 6.56 4.22
C GLY A 353 -20.59 6.17 3.08
N VAL A 354 -21.54 5.31 3.40
CA VAL A 354 -22.72 4.98 2.57
C VAL A 354 -23.98 4.98 3.46
N PRO A 355 -25.17 5.00 2.92
CA PRO A 355 -26.39 4.92 3.74
C PRO A 355 -26.33 3.76 4.74
N GLY A 356 -26.46 4.10 6.04
CA GLY A 356 -26.39 3.16 7.15
C GLY A 356 -25.01 2.72 7.61
N LEU A 357 -23.93 3.14 6.94
CA LEU A 357 -22.54 2.94 7.38
C LEU A 357 -21.79 4.27 7.34
N ARG A 358 -21.57 4.87 8.49
CA ARG A 358 -21.03 6.22 8.65
C ARG A 358 -19.71 6.17 9.41
N PRO A 359 -18.59 6.67 8.85
CA PRO A 359 -17.39 6.93 9.66
C PRO A 359 -17.73 7.81 10.86
N GLN A 360 -17.18 7.48 12.02
CA GLN A 360 -17.50 8.15 13.28
C GLN A 360 -16.25 8.76 13.92
N ASN A 361 -16.39 9.97 14.45
CA ASN A 361 -15.32 10.66 15.16
C ASN A 361 -14.02 10.72 14.32
N VAL A 362 -14.10 11.44 13.19
CA VAL A 362 -12.97 11.72 12.30
C VAL A 362 -12.45 13.13 12.60
N VAL A 363 -11.17 13.26 12.86
CA VAL A 363 -10.52 14.54 13.19
C VAL A 363 -9.39 14.81 12.20
N LEU A 364 -9.44 15.97 11.55
CA LEU A 364 -8.32 16.53 10.81
C LEU A 364 -7.81 17.74 11.60
N ARG A 365 -6.56 17.68 12.05
CA ARG A 365 -5.95 18.72 12.90
C ARG A 365 -4.61 19.19 12.34
N ASN A 366 -4.40 20.49 12.29
CA ASN A 366 -3.14 21.08 11.78
C ASN A 366 -2.81 20.56 10.37
N VAL A 367 -3.77 20.61 9.46
CA VAL A 367 -3.63 20.08 8.09
C VAL A 367 -3.55 21.25 7.11
N GLU A 368 -2.53 21.26 6.25
CA GLU A 368 -2.33 22.28 5.23
C GLU A 368 -2.21 21.63 3.85
N LEU A 369 -3.18 21.86 2.99
CA LEU A 369 -3.25 21.26 1.66
C LEU A 369 -3.33 22.34 0.59
N SER A 370 -2.50 22.20 -0.45
CA SER A 370 -2.51 23.08 -1.62
C SER A 370 -2.99 22.30 -2.84
N PHE A 371 -3.98 22.85 -3.54
CA PHE A 371 -4.57 22.29 -4.74
C PHE A 371 -4.29 23.18 -5.94
N PRO A 372 -4.05 22.61 -7.12
CA PRO A 372 -3.74 23.37 -8.34
C PRO A 372 -4.94 24.14 -8.89
N GLY A 373 -6.16 23.72 -8.53
CA GLY A 373 -7.39 24.15 -9.18
C GLY A 373 -7.61 23.49 -10.52
N GLU A 374 -8.55 24.01 -11.30
CA GLU A 374 -8.98 23.41 -12.58
C GLU A 374 -7.87 23.37 -13.65
N GLY A 375 -6.91 24.29 -13.57
CA GLY A 375 -5.83 24.38 -14.56
C GLY A 375 -6.32 24.88 -15.92
N LYS A 376 -5.48 24.71 -16.97
CA LYS A 376 -5.83 25.11 -18.36
C LYS A 376 -6.26 23.89 -19.18
N PRO A 377 -7.36 23.98 -19.96
CA PRO A 377 -7.70 22.99 -20.98
C PRO A 377 -6.60 22.88 -22.07
N PRO A 378 -6.51 21.77 -22.82
CA PRO A 378 -7.41 20.62 -22.76
C PRO A 378 -7.02 19.63 -21.66
N PHE A 379 -8.03 19.12 -20.96
CA PHE A 379 -7.81 18.01 -20.05
C PHE A 379 -7.50 16.72 -20.82
N PRO A 380 -6.66 15.83 -20.28
CA PRO A 380 -6.37 14.56 -20.93
C PRO A 380 -7.66 13.77 -21.21
N GLY A 381 -7.86 13.35 -22.48
CA GLY A 381 -9.02 12.56 -22.88
C GLY A 381 -10.09 13.29 -23.68
N GLY A 382 -10.00 14.60 -23.90
CA GLY A 382 -10.84 15.36 -24.86
C GLY A 382 -12.33 15.44 -24.54
N ARG A 383 -12.78 15.03 -23.35
CA ARG A 383 -14.17 15.21 -22.92
C ARG A 383 -14.38 16.62 -22.38
N GLU A 384 -15.55 17.19 -22.64
CA GLU A 384 -15.94 18.44 -21.99
C GLU A 384 -16.09 18.21 -20.48
N VAL A 385 -15.37 19.00 -19.70
CA VAL A 385 -15.39 18.94 -18.21
C VAL A 385 -16.81 19.12 -17.68
N SER A 386 -17.63 19.94 -18.32
CA SER A 386 -19.05 20.13 -17.98
C SER A 386 -19.87 18.85 -17.96
N ALA A 387 -19.54 17.88 -18.81
CA ALA A 387 -20.22 16.58 -18.86
C ALA A 387 -19.86 15.65 -17.69
N LEU A 388 -18.85 16.00 -16.90
CA LEU A 388 -18.40 15.22 -15.75
C LEU A 388 -18.96 15.73 -14.41
N PHE A 389 -19.66 16.87 -14.40
CA PHE A 389 -20.38 17.37 -13.24
C PHE A 389 -21.78 16.76 -13.22
N GLY A 390 -22.05 15.96 -12.23
CA GLY A 390 -23.34 15.30 -12.05
C GLY A 390 -23.59 14.99 -10.59
N ASP A 391 -24.67 14.28 -10.32
CA ASP A 391 -24.93 13.74 -9.00
C ASP A 391 -23.81 12.75 -8.62
N VAL A 392 -23.29 12.89 -7.42
CA VAL A 392 -22.26 11.97 -6.90
C VAL A 392 -22.94 10.65 -6.54
N PRO A 393 -22.60 9.53 -7.22
CA PRO A 393 -23.20 8.25 -6.90
C PRO A 393 -22.77 7.76 -5.51
N GLU A 394 -23.54 6.87 -4.89
CA GLU A 394 -23.17 6.26 -3.61
C GLU A 394 -21.93 5.36 -3.73
N ALA A 395 -21.71 4.74 -4.87
CA ALA A 395 -20.60 3.84 -5.14
C ALA A 395 -20.39 2.80 -4.02
N SER A 396 -21.50 2.26 -3.47
CA SER A 396 -21.49 1.48 -2.23
C SER A 396 -20.69 0.20 -2.33
N ARG A 397 -20.66 -0.41 -3.52
CA ARG A 397 -20.02 -1.71 -3.80
C ARG A 397 -18.79 -1.58 -4.71
N GLU A 398 -18.44 -0.36 -5.12
CA GLU A 398 -17.31 -0.12 -5.99
C GLU A 398 -15.98 -0.38 -5.28
N TYR A 399 -14.95 -0.69 -6.07
CA TYR A 399 -13.59 -0.76 -5.56
C TYR A 399 -13.17 0.64 -5.04
N PRO A 400 -12.70 0.77 -3.79
CA PRO A 400 -12.41 2.07 -3.22
C PRO A 400 -11.11 2.63 -3.80
N GLU A 401 -11.24 3.72 -4.50
CA GLU A 401 -10.12 4.56 -4.91
C GLU A 401 -10.63 6.01 -5.12
N ASN A 402 -9.71 6.94 -5.14
CA ASN A 402 -10.02 8.36 -5.20
C ASN A 402 -10.91 8.78 -6.38
N ARG A 403 -11.01 7.98 -7.42
CA ARG A 403 -11.81 8.21 -8.65
C ARG A 403 -13.06 7.31 -8.76
N MET A 404 -13.39 6.54 -7.74
CA MET A 404 -14.50 5.56 -7.75
C MET A 404 -15.87 6.16 -8.07
N PHE A 405 -16.06 7.45 -7.82
CA PHE A 405 -17.32 8.13 -8.09
C PHE A 405 -17.56 8.41 -9.58
N ALA A 406 -16.55 8.25 -10.44
CA ALA A 406 -16.62 8.49 -11.90
C ALA A 406 -17.21 9.86 -12.28
N THR A 407 -17.20 10.82 -11.37
CA THR A 407 -17.66 12.19 -11.55
C THR A 407 -16.74 13.17 -10.83
N ILE A 408 -16.78 14.44 -11.20
CA ILE A 408 -16.06 15.49 -10.48
C ILE A 408 -16.82 15.78 -9.20
N LEU A 409 -16.15 15.66 -8.07
CA LEU A 409 -16.74 15.95 -6.77
C LEU A 409 -17.04 17.44 -6.61
N PRO A 410 -18.10 17.82 -5.87
CA PRO A 410 -18.60 19.18 -5.83
C PRO A 410 -17.77 20.16 -4.98
N ALA A 411 -16.56 19.78 -4.60
CA ALA A 411 -15.60 20.63 -3.90
C ALA A 411 -14.20 20.44 -4.47
N TRP A 412 -13.34 21.45 -4.36
CA TRP A 412 -11.95 21.32 -4.81
C TRP A 412 -11.01 20.80 -3.71
N GLY A 413 -11.37 20.95 -2.44
CA GLY A 413 -10.60 20.48 -1.28
C GLY A 413 -11.15 19.16 -0.73
N PHE A 414 -12.29 19.18 -0.03
CA PHE A 414 -12.90 17.99 0.56
C PHE A 414 -14.37 17.80 0.15
N TYR A 415 -14.69 16.59 -0.26
CA TYR A 415 -16.07 16.10 -0.32
C TYR A 415 -16.32 15.17 0.86
N VAL A 416 -17.34 15.48 1.65
CA VAL A 416 -17.70 14.72 2.85
C VAL A 416 -19.14 14.27 2.74
N ARG A 417 -19.39 12.96 2.96
CA ARG A 417 -20.75 12.41 2.86
C ARG A 417 -20.96 11.24 3.82
N HIS A 418 -22.13 11.20 4.46
CA HIS A 418 -22.51 10.16 5.43
C HIS A 418 -21.48 9.98 6.55
N VAL A 419 -21.23 11.02 7.32
CA VAL A 419 -20.25 11.02 8.43
C VAL A 419 -20.90 11.48 9.72
N ASP A 420 -20.59 10.83 10.84
CA ASP A 420 -21.04 11.20 12.17
C ASP A 420 -19.86 11.68 13.03
N GLY A 421 -19.83 12.97 13.36
CA GLY A 421 -18.74 13.58 14.11
C GLY A 421 -17.49 13.77 13.25
N LEU A 422 -17.44 14.89 12.54
CA LEU A 422 -16.25 15.34 11.80
C LEU A 422 -15.75 16.65 12.38
N ALA A 423 -14.46 16.71 12.69
CA ALA A 423 -13.82 17.94 13.14
C ALA A 423 -12.70 18.37 12.17
N PHE A 424 -12.78 19.61 11.71
CA PHE A 424 -11.66 20.32 11.10
C PHE A 424 -11.12 21.34 12.13
N GLU A 425 -9.88 21.15 12.56
CA GLU A 425 -9.21 21.97 13.57
C GLU A 425 -7.88 22.51 12.99
N ASN A 426 -7.79 23.84 12.82
CA ASN A 426 -6.63 24.48 12.19
C ASN A 426 -6.28 23.86 10.82
N VAL A 427 -7.29 23.76 9.95
CA VAL A 427 -7.11 23.24 8.58
C VAL A 427 -7.02 24.41 7.61
N ARG A 428 -5.98 24.38 6.75
CA ARG A 428 -5.74 25.39 5.71
C ARG A 428 -5.80 24.76 4.34
N LEU A 429 -6.69 25.24 3.50
CA LEU A 429 -6.83 24.79 2.11
C LEU A 429 -6.46 25.96 1.19
N HIS A 430 -5.53 25.71 0.28
CA HIS A 430 -5.03 26.70 -0.66
C HIS A 430 -5.35 26.28 -2.09
N LEU A 431 -5.83 27.24 -2.88
CA LEU A 431 -6.17 27.06 -4.26
C LEU A 431 -5.27 27.94 -5.14
N ALA A 432 -4.44 27.34 -5.98
CA ALA A 432 -3.47 28.06 -6.80
C ALA A 432 -4.11 28.79 -7.98
N ASN A 433 -5.15 28.22 -8.58
CA ASN A 433 -5.87 28.78 -9.72
C ASN A 433 -7.38 28.72 -9.46
N PRO A 434 -8.19 29.56 -10.10
CA PRO A 434 -9.65 29.48 -10.02
C PRO A 434 -10.16 28.07 -10.33
N ASP A 435 -11.21 27.68 -9.63
CA ASP A 435 -11.86 26.39 -9.81
C ASP A 435 -13.38 26.59 -9.87
N ARG A 436 -14.06 26.02 -10.89
CA ARG A 436 -15.49 26.21 -11.07
C ARG A 436 -16.35 25.49 -10.04
N ARG A 437 -15.76 24.57 -9.26
CA ARG A 437 -16.46 23.92 -8.15
C ARG A 437 -16.86 24.89 -7.04
N GLY A 438 -16.15 26.00 -6.92
CA GLY A 438 -16.45 27.10 -6.02
C GLY A 438 -16.13 26.81 -4.56
N ASP A 439 -16.58 25.70 -4.02
CA ASP A 439 -16.48 25.38 -2.62
C ASP A 439 -15.16 24.66 -2.28
N ALA A 440 -14.53 25.05 -1.19
CA ALA A 440 -13.38 24.32 -0.65
C ALA A 440 -13.81 22.99 -0.02
N VAL A 441 -14.95 23.00 0.66
CA VAL A 441 -15.51 21.83 1.34
C VAL A 441 -17.00 21.74 1.06
N ALA A 442 -17.47 20.61 0.56
CA ALA A 442 -18.89 20.28 0.42
C ALA A 442 -19.24 19.13 1.36
N ALA A 443 -20.25 19.31 2.19
CA ALA A 443 -20.70 18.34 3.18
C ALA A 443 -22.16 17.95 2.91
N ASP A 444 -22.39 16.65 2.72
CA ASP A 444 -23.69 16.06 2.39
C ASP A 444 -24.02 14.98 3.42
N ASP A 445 -25.15 15.12 4.13
CA ASP A 445 -25.55 14.19 5.19
C ASP A 445 -24.45 13.97 6.25
N VAL A 446 -24.01 15.03 6.89
CA VAL A 446 -23.00 15.02 7.96
C VAL A 446 -23.59 15.50 9.27
N SER A 447 -23.49 14.68 10.31
CA SER A 447 -23.89 15.09 11.67
C SER A 447 -22.67 15.43 12.53
N GLY A 448 -22.80 16.34 13.49
CA GLY A 448 -21.73 16.71 14.41
C GLY A 448 -20.50 17.32 13.73
N LEU A 449 -20.69 18.05 12.63
CA LEU A 449 -19.60 18.77 11.96
C LEU A 449 -19.13 19.96 12.81
N THR A 450 -17.84 20.01 13.08
CA THR A 450 -17.20 21.15 13.74
C THR A 450 -16.06 21.70 12.89
N VAL A 451 -15.96 23.04 12.82
CA VAL A 451 -14.92 23.75 12.09
C VAL A 451 -14.34 24.82 13.00
N ARG A 452 -13.05 24.69 13.35
CA ARG A 452 -12.36 25.63 14.24
C ARG A 452 -11.06 26.09 13.60
N ASP A 453 -10.82 27.38 13.62
CA ASP A 453 -9.58 28.00 13.13
C ASP A 453 -9.20 27.57 11.68
N CYS A 454 -10.19 27.42 10.80
CA CYS A 454 -10.01 27.08 9.39
C CYS A 454 -10.15 28.32 8.49
N ASN A 455 -9.60 28.24 7.26
CA ASN A 455 -9.71 29.31 6.26
C ASN A 455 -10.86 29.09 5.25
N PHE A 456 -11.78 28.22 5.56
CA PHE A 456 -12.95 27.91 4.74
C PHE A 456 -14.22 27.76 5.59
N THR A 457 -15.37 27.86 4.94
CA THR A 457 -16.66 27.49 5.48
C THR A 457 -17.23 26.35 4.63
N PRO A 458 -17.62 25.22 5.20
CA PRO A 458 -18.23 24.13 4.45
C PRO A 458 -19.57 24.55 3.84
N HIS A 459 -19.79 24.16 2.59
CA HIS A 459 -21.11 24.22 1.98
C HIS A 459 -21.90 22.97 2.40
N ILE A 460 -22.96 23.16 3.16
CA ILE A 460 -23.85 22.10 3.61
C ILE A 460 -24.91 21.85 2.53
N ARG A 461 -25.04 20.63 2.07
CA ARG A 461 -25.97 20.20 1.03
C ARG A 461 -27.11 19.37 1.60
#